data_98522b66e28afe60a188ab2998ee16db
#
_entry.id   98522b66e28afe60a188ab2998ee16db
#
_cell.length_a   1.000
_cell.length_b   1.000
_cell.length_c   1.000
_cell.angle_alpha   90.00
_cell.angle_beta   90.00
_cell.angle_gamma   90.00
#
_symmetry.space_group_name_H-M   'P 1'
#
loop_
_entity.id
_entity.type
_entity.pdbx_description
1 polymer ?
#
loop_
_entity_poly.entity_id
_entity_poly.type
_entity_poly.pdbx_seq_one_letter_code
_entity_poly.pdbx_strand_id
1 'polypeptide(L)'
;MLTLEAFTEDDIDVLIDWVPSAEFNHLWGGSRFTFPLDAKQIVAHLQTEEVTALMLYHGNQRVGYIELFRESETTYRLCRVLIGEAAGRGMGYGKKMVELAIEHARKQFDANRVNLTVFEHNHHARRCYESLGFVIDKRTSVFHAANGEIWQALYMSKAI
;
A
#
# COMPACT_ATOMS: atom_id res chain seq x y z
N MET A 1 11.34 9.27 -14.96
CA MET A 1 10.68 10.06 -13.92
C MET A 1 9.50 9.26 -13.34
N LEU A 2 9.37 9.25 -12.04
CA LEU A 2 8.28 8.56 -11.35
C LEU A 2 7.15 9.54 -11.03
N THR A 3 5.92 9.15 -11.36
CA THR A 3 4.72 9.95 -11.08
C THR A 3 3.62 9.06 -10.49
N LEU A 4 2.81 9.63 -9.60
CA LEU A 4 1.59 8.97 -9.11
C LEU A 4 0.38 9.57 -9.82
N GLU A 5 -0.50 8.68 -10.30
CA GLU A 5 -1.74 9.08 -10.97
C GLU A 5 -2.90 8.29 -10.41
N ALA A 6 -4.12 8.81 -10.56
CA ALA A 6 -5.31 8.12 -10.08
C ALA A 6 -5.43 6.74 -10.75
N PHE A 7 -5.74 5.73 -9.94
CA PHE A 7 -6.03 4.39 -10.42
C PHE A 7 -7.34 4.39 -11.21
N THR A 8 -7.35 3.75 -12.37
CA THR A 8 -8.52 3.66 -13.24
C THR A 8 -8.83 2.21 -13.59
N GLU A 9 -9.97 1.98 -14.26
CA GLU A 9 -10.35 0.64 -14.73
C GLU A 9 -9.30 0.01 -15.63
N ASP A 10 -8.55 0.82 -16.38
CA ASP A 10 -7.48 0.33 -17.27
C ASP A 10 -6.31 -0.28 -16.50
N ASP A 11 -6.22 -0.04 -15.20
CA ASP A 11 -5.14 -0.52 -14.36
C ASP A 11 -5.47 -1.86 -13.65
N ILE A 12 -6.72 -2.29 -13.71
CA ILE A 12 -7.20 -3.47 -12.96
C ILE A 12 -6.45 -4.73 -13.34
N ASP A 13 -6.30 -5.01 -14.63
CA ASP A 13 -5.65 -6.24 -15.10
C ASP A 13 -4.19 -6.32 -14.66
N VAL A 14 -3.49 -5.20 -14.68
CA VAL A 14 -2.09 -5.14 -14.23
C VAL A 14 -2.00 -5.43 -12.73
N LEU A 15 -2.90 -4.86 -11.94
CA LEU A 15 -2.92 -5.11 -10.49
C LEU A 15 -3.17 -6.59 -10.19
N ILE A 16 -4.12 -7.22 -10.89
CA ILE A 16 -4.40 -8.65 -10.74
C ILE A 16 -3.14 -9.48 -11.05
N ASP A 17 -2.45 -9.16 -12.14
CA ASP A 17 -1.23 -9.87 -12.54
C ASP A 17 -0.11 -9.74 -11.49
N TRP A 18 -0.11 -8.66 -10.72
CA TRP A 18 0.90 -8.45 -9.68
C TRP A 18 0.64 -9.23 -8.40
N VAL A 19 -0.51 -9.91 -8.28
CA VAL A 19 -0.87 -10.69 -7.09
C VAL A 19 -0.98 -12.17 -7.48
N PRO A 20 0.15 -12.90 -7.51
CA PRO A 20 0.21 -14.22 -8.14
C PRO A 20 -0.22 -15.39 -7.25
N SER A 21 -0.36 -15.20 -5.93
CA SER A 21 -0.63 -16.29 -5.00
C SER A 21 -1.48 -15.86 -3.83
N ALA A 22 -2.08 -16.82 -3.16
CA ALA A 22 -2.85 -16.57 -1.95
C ALA A 22 -1.98 -15.99 -0.83
N GLU A 23 -0.76 -16.50 -0.69
CA GLU A 23 0.19 -15.97 0.30
C GLU A 23 0.53 -14.51 0.03
N PHE A 24 0.86 -14.18 -1.22
CA PHE A 24 1.13 -12.80 -1.60
C PHE A 24 -0.08 -11.91 -1.36
N ASN A 25 -1.27 -12.37 -1.70
CA ASN A 25 -2.51 -11.62 -1.48
C ASN A 25 -2.69 -11.26 0.01
N HIS A 26 -2.45 -12.22 0.90
CA HIS A 26 -2.58 -11.98 2.34
C HIS A 26 -1.48 -11.06 2.88
N LEU A 27 -0.26 -11.22 2.41
CA LEU A 27 0.85 -10.37 2.83
C LEU A 27 0.64 -8.90 2.42
N TRP A 28 0.15 -8.70 1.21
CA TRP A 28 -0.05 -7.36 0.62
C TRP A 28 -1.37 -6.73 1.07
N GLY A 29 -2.46 -7.46 0.99
CA GLY A 29 -3.81 -6.95 1.18
C GLY A 29 -4.50 -7.35 2.48
N GLY A 30 -3.85 -8.14 3.31
CA GLY A 30 -4.46 -8.68 4.52
C GLY A 30 -5.68 -9.53 4.20
N SER A 31 -6.78 -9.27 4.87
CA SER A 31 -8.04 -9.98 4.65
C SER A 31 -9.01 -9.25 3.71
N ARG A 32 -8.59 -8.13 3.14
CA ARG A 32 -9.47 -7.29 2.31
C ARG A 32 -9.96 -8.02 1.05
N PHE A 33 -9.07 -8.76 0.41
CA PHE A 33 -9.39 -9.51 -0.79
C PHE A 33 -9.22 -11.01 -0.58
N THR A 34 -10.01 -11.81 -1.30
CA THR A 34 -9.79 -13.25 -1.37
C THR A 34 -9.02 -13.58 -2.65
N PHE A 35 -8.18 -14.62 -2.58
CA PHE A 35 -7.46 -15.08 -3.75
C PHE A 35 -8.28 -16.18 -4.48
N PRO A 36 -8.37 -16.19 -5.81
CA PRO A 36 -7.72 -15.25 -6.73
C PRO A 36 -8.37 -13.86 -6.74
N LEU A 37 -7.52 -12.84 -6.84
CA LEU A 37 -7.98 -11.46 -6.96
C LEU A 37 -8.67 -11.29 -8.31
N ASP A 38 -9.82 -10.63 -8.33
CA ASP A 38 -10.56 -10.39 -9.57
C ASP A 38 -11.07 -8.94 -9.66
N ALA A 39 -11.51 -8.57 -10.87
CA ALA A 39 -11.98 -7.22 -11.14
C ALA A 39 -13.17 -6.82 -10.25
N LYS A 40 -14.07 -7.75 -9.98
CA LYS A 40 -15.27 -7.48 -9.16
C LYS A 40 -14.88 -7.03 -7.76
N GLN A 41 -13.91 -7.70 -7.14
CA GLN A 41 -13.42 -7.32 -5.81
C GLN A 41 -12.79 -5.94 -5.82
N ILE A 42 -11.98 -5.65 -6.83
CA ILE A 42 -11.30 -4.35 -6.96
C ILE A 42 -12.31 -3.23 -7.14
N VAL A 43 -13.26 -3.40 -8.06
CA VAL A 43 -14.31 -2.39 -8.30
C VAL A 43 -15.12 -2.13 -7.03
N ALA A 44 -15.52 -3.18 -6.32
CA ALA A 44 -16.25 -3.02 -5.05
C ALA A 44 -15.44 -2.28 -3.99
N HIS A 45 -14.15 -2.61 -3.88
CA HIS A 45 -13.25 -1.94 -2.94
C HIS A 45 -13.10 -0.44 -3.25
N LEU A 46 -13.00 -0.09 -4.53
CA LEU A 46 -12.85 1.30 -4.96
C LEU A 46 -14.10 2.15 -4.74
N GLN A 47 -15.24 1.54 -4.42
CA GLN A 47 -16.45 2.27 -4.04
C GLN A 47 -16.36 2.80 -2.60
N THR A 48 -15.37 2.38 -1.82
CA THR A 48 -15.17 2.87 -0.45
C THR A 48 -14.74 4.33 -0.51
N GLU A 49 -15.54 5.20 0.09
CA GLU A 49 -15.34 6.66 0.03
C GLU A 49 -13.97 7.10 0.57
N GLU A 50 -13.49 6.47 1.63
CA GLU A 50 -12.24 6.81 2.29
C GLU A 50 -11.00 6.40 1.50
N VAL A 51 -11.14 5.54 0.48
CA VAL A 51 -10.02 4.99 -0.30
C VAL A 51 -9.68 5.87 -1.49
N THR A 52 -8.41 6.26 -1.59
CA THR A 52 -7.84 6.88 -2.79
C THR A 52 -6.77 5.93 -3.32
N ALA A 53 -7.03 5.29 -4.45
CA ALA A 53 -6.10 4.36 -5.08
C ALA A 53 -5.26 5.08 -6.13
N LEU A 54 -3.95 4.82 -6.10
CA LEU A 54 -2.98 5.49 -6.97
C LEU A 54 -2.08 4.48 -7.66
N MET A 55 -1.73 4.77 -8.91
CA MET A 55 -0.80 3.97 -9.71
C MET A 55 0.50 4.74 -9.90
N LEU A 56 1.62 4.08 -9.65
CA LEU A 56 2.94 4.66 -9.88
C LEU A 56 3.39 4.35 -11.29
N TYR A 57 3.81 5.37 -12.01
CA TYR A 57 4.36 5.25 -13.36
C TYR A 57 5.83 5.64 -13.40
N HIS A 58 6.60 4.91 -14.20
CA HIS A 58 7.92 5.33 -14.65
C HIS A 58 7.80 5.59 -16.15
N GLY A 59 7.73 6.86 -16.54
CA GLY A 59 7.34 7.21 -17.91
C GLY A 59 5.92 6.73 -18.19
N ASN A 60 5.76 5.85 -19.17
CA ASN A 60 4.47 5.26 -19.53
C ASN A 60 4.25 3.87 -18.94
N GLN A 61 5.20 3.36 -18.18
CA GLN A 61 5.14 2.02 -17.60
C GLN A 61 4.55 2.06 -16.20
N ARG A 62 3.58 1.21 -15.94
CA ARG A 62 3.02 0.99 -14.60
C ARG A 62 4.01 0.19 -13.78
N VAL A 63 4.41 0.70 -12.61
CA VAL A 63 5.45 0.07 -11.80
C VAL A 63 5.02 -0.17 -10.35
N GLY A 64 3.95 0.43 -9.86
CA GLY A 64 3.54 0.25 -8.49
C GLY A 64 2.12 0.69 -8.20
N TYR A 65 1.61 0.29 -7.05
CA TYR A 65 0.26 0.60 -6.58
C TYR A 65 0.30 0.95 -5.11
N ILE A 66 -0.48 1.93 -4.70
CA ILE A 66 -0.59 2.35 -3.30
C ILE A 66 -1.97 2.96 -3.07
N GLU A 67 -2.47 2.83 -1.85
CA GLU A 67 -3.72 3.45 -1.44
C GLU A 67 -3.50 4.39 -0.27
N LEU A 68 -4.28 5.46 -0.24
CA LEU A 68 -4.44 6.32 0.92
C LEU A 68 -5.84 6.08 1.49
N PHE A 69 -5.92 5.77 2.77
CA PHE A 69 -7.18 5.59 3.47
C PHE A 69 -7.37 6.74 4.46
N ARG A 70 -8.46 7.49 4.31
CA ARG A 70 -8.76 8.62 5.21
C ARG A 70 -9.26 8.11 6.55
N GLU A 71 -8.44 8.28 7.59
CA GLU A 71 -8.82 7.92 8.97
C GLU A 71 -9.52 9.07 9.68
N SER A 72 -9.14 10.31 9.35
CA SER A 72 -9.76 11.53 9.85
C SER A 72 -9.52 12.64 8.83
N GLU A 73 -9.95 13.84 9.10
CA GLU A 73 -9.74 14.98 8.20
C GLU A 73 -8.26 15.25 7.93
N THR A 74 -7.37 14.92 8.87
CA THR A 74 -5.95 15.25 8.78
C THR A 74 -5.02 14.06 8.85
N THR A 75 -5.55 12.84 9.03
CA THR A 75 -4.77 11.62 9.15
C THR A 75 -5.13 10.61 8.07
N TYR A 76 -4.14 10.16 7.33
CA TYR A 76 -4.29 9.17 6.27
C TYR A 76 -3.40 7.97 6.54
N ARG A 77 -3.88 6.79 6.15
CA ARG A 77 -3.12 5.54 6.27
C ARG A 77 -2.70 5.07 4.88
N LEU A 78 -1.42 4.71 4.76
CA LEU A 78 -0.94 4.03 3.56
C LEU A 78 -1.36 2.57 3.62
N CYS A 79 -1.98 2.10 2.56
CA CYS A 79 -2.49 0.73 2.48
C CYS A 79 -2.05 0.08 1.17
N ARG A 80 -1.87 -1.24 1.23
CA ARG A 80 -1.67 -2.07 0.05
C ARG A 80 -0.57 -1.55 -0.88
N VAL A 81 0.60 -1.31 -0.29
CA VAL A 81 1.80 -0.84 -1.00
C VAL A 81 2.40 -1.99 -1.80
N LEU A 82 2.54 -1.82 -3.10
CA LEU A 82 2.99 -2.89 -3.99
C LEU A 82 3.85 -2.33 -5.12
N ILE A 83 5.01 -2.95 -5.35
CA ILE A 83 5.82 -2.71 -6.54
C ILE A 83 5.70 -3.94 -7.44
N GLY A 84 5.36 -3.73 -8.70
CA GLY A 84 5.23 -4.80 -9.67
C GLY A 84 6.57 -5.47 -9.93
N GLU A 85 6.57 -6.81 -10.01
CA GLU A 85 7.80 -7.59 -10.14
C GLU A 85 8.58 -7.26 -11.41
N ALA A 86 7.87 -7.12 -12.53
CA ALA A 86 8.48 -6.80 -13.83
C ALA A 86 9.09 -5.39 -13.86
N ALA A 87 8.72 -4.51 -12.93
CA ALA A 87 9.23 -3.15 -12.86
C ALA A 87 10.62 -3.06 -12.22
N GLY A 88 11.19 -4.18 -11.80
CA GLY A 88 12.50 -4.21 -11.19
C GLY A 88 12.49 -3.84 -9.72
N ARG A 89 12.09 -4.77 -8.87
CA ARG A 89 12.26 -4.63 -7.43
C ARG A 89 13.74 -4.38 -7.12
N GLY A 90 14.01 -3.59 -6.11
CA GLY A 90 15.37 -3.20 -5.77
C GLY A 90 15.83 -1.92 -6.44
N MET A 91 14.99 -1.28 -7.26
CA MET A 91 15.27 0.00 -7.90
C MET A 91 14.94 1.21 -7.01
N GLY A 92 14.51 0.99 -5.77
CA GLY A 92 14.13 2.07 -4.88
C GLY A 92 12.74 2.66 -5.16
N TYR A 93 11.96 2.04 -6.00
CA TYR A 93 10.63 2.55 -6.37
C TYR A 93 9.66 2.57 -5.20
N GLY A 94 9.75 1.59 -4.31
CA GLY A 94 8.87 1.53 -3.13
C GLY A 94 9.02 2.74 -2.23
N LYS A 95 10.25 3.09 -1.91
CA LYS A 95 10.54 4.26 -1.09
C LYS A 95 10.06 5.54 -1.76
N LYS A 96 10.36 5.69 -3.05
CA LYS A 96 9.95 6.87 -3.82
C LYS A 96 8.43 6.97 -3.93
N MET A 97 7.75 5.84 -4.11
CA MET A 97 6.30 5.80 -4.16
C MET A 97 5.67 6.28 -2.86
N VAL A 98 6.21 5.84 -1.72
CA VAL A 98 5.71 6.27 -0.40
C VAL A 98 5.95 7.78 -0.23
N GLU A 99 7.10 8.30 -0.62
CA GLU A 99 7.38 9.74 -0.57
C GLU A 99 6.37 10.53 -1.39
N LEU A 100 6.07 10.06 -2.61
CA LEU A 100 5.10 10.71 -3.48
C LEU A 100 3.68 10.63 -2.91
N ALA A 101 3.31 9.52 -2.27
CA ALA A 101 2.00 9.37 -1.65
C ALA A 101 1.84 10.30 -0.45
N ILE A 102 2.89 10.46 0.36
CA ILE A 102 2.90 11.40 1.48
C ILE A 102 2.71 12.83 0.96
N GLU A 103 3.43 13.19 -0.10
CA GLU A 103 3.30 14.50 -0.71
C GLU A 103 1.91 14.74 -1.28
N HIS A 104 1.32 13.71 -1.90
CA HIS A 104 -0.05 13.75 -2.39
C HIS A 104 -1.04 14.01 -1.25
N ALA A 105 -0.90 13.30 -0.14
CA ALA A 105 -1.76 13.49 1.03
C ALA A 105 -1.64 14.91 1.60
N ARG A 106 -0.40 15.43 1.65
CA ARG A 106 -0.16 16.79 2.15
C ARG A 106 -0.79 17.85 1.25
N LYS A 107 -0.58 17.75 -0.06
CA LYS A 107 -1.00 18.77 -1.01
C LYS A 107 -2.48 18.71 -1.35
N GLN A 108 -3.02 17.51 -1.52
CA GLN A 108 -4.40 17.33 -1.98
C GLN A 108 -5.41 17.28 -0.85
N PHE A 109 -4.99 16.83 0.35
CA PHE A 109 -5.90 16.56 1.46
C PHE A 109 -5.56 17.30 2.74
N ASP A 110 -4.53 18.16 2.72
CA ASP A 110 -4.05 18.87 3.92
C ASP A 110 -3.75 17.95 5.09
N ALA A 111 -3.25 16.75 4.81
CA ALA A 111 -2.89 15.80 5.83
C ALA A 111 -1.70 16.29 6.65
N ASN A 112 -1.71 16.03 7.95
CA ASN A 112 -0.60 16.35 8.85
C ASN A 112 -0.01 15.11 9.52
N ARG A 113 -0.58 13.94 9.29
CA ARG A 113 -0.10 12.65 9.82
C ARG A 113 -0.41 11.54 8.84
N VAL A 114 0.57 10.64 8.71
CA VAL A 114 0.41 9.42 7.89
C VAL A 114 0.74 8.22 8.77
N ASN A 115 -0.15 7.24 8.77
CA ASN A 115 0.00 5.99 9.49
C ASN A 115 0.11 4.84 8.52
N LEU A 116 0.64 3.71 8.97
CA LEU A 116 0.63 2.47 8.23
C LEU A 116 0.67 1.28 9.18
N THR A 117 0.35 0.12 8.65
CA THR A 117 0.48 -1.15 9.35
C THR A 117 1.41 -2.03 8.53
N VAL A 118 2.35 -2.70 9.16
CA VAL A 118 3.29 -3.60 8.52
C VAL A 118 3.46 -4.85 9.37
N PHE A 119 3.57 -6.02 8.72
CA PHE A 119 3.83 -7.24 9.47
C PHE A 119 5.26 -7.26 10.00
N GLU A 120 5.42 -7.71 11.25
CA GLU A 120 6.71 -7.72 11.94
C GLU A 120 7.79 -8.42 11.14
N HIS A 121 7.45 -9.52 10.47
CA HIS A 121 8.40 -10.31 9.67
C HIS A 121 8.73 -9.69 8.31
N ASN A 122 8.04 -8.63 7.91
CA ASN A 122 8.33 -7.93 6.64
C ASN A 122 9.45 -6.91 6.86
N HIS A 123 10.67 -7.40 7.07
CA HIS A 123 11.83 -6.59 7.43
C HIS A 123 12.21 -5.56 6.36
N HIS A 124 12.06 -5.93 5.10
CA HIS A 124 12.37 -5.01 3.99
C HIS A 124 11.48 -3.77 4.03
N ALA A 125 10.18 -3.98 4.17
CA ALA A 125 9.22 -2.87 4.25
C ALA A 125 9.46 -2.02 5.51
N ARG A 126 9.70 -2.66 6.65
CA ARG A 126 9.97 -1.96 7.90
C ARG A 126 11.16 -1.02 7.77
N ARG A 127 12.27 -1.52 7.22
CA ARG A 127 13.47 -0.69 7.02
C ARG A 127 13.19 0.49 6.11
N CYS A 128 12.42 0.27 5.04
CA CYS A 128 12.00 1.34 4.14
C CYS A 128 11.25 2.44 4.90
N TYR A 129 10.24 2.06 5.67
CA TYR A 129 9.44 3.02 6.42
C TYR A 129 10.23 3.74 7.50
N GLU A 130 11.08 3.03 8.23
CA GLU A 130 11.95 3.63 9.22
C GLU A 130 12.90 4.66 8.59
N SER A 131 13.44 4.36 7.39
CA SER A 131 14.31 5.28 6.67
C SER A 131 13.60 6.55 6.23
N LEU A 132 12.28 6.50 6.12
CA LEU A 132 11.44 7.66 5.78
C LEU A 132 10.96 8.44 7.00
N GLY A 133 11.33 8.00 8.20
CA GLY A 133 10.98 8.69 9.44
C GLY A 133 9.74 8.18 10.14
N PHE A 134 9.17 7.06 9.69
CA PHE A 134 8.08 6.42 10.43
C PHE A 134 8.63 5.79 11.70
N VAL A 135 7.88 5.92 12.79
CA VAL A 135 8.23 5.33 14.08
C VAL A 135 7.15 4.33 14.50
N ILE A 136 7.58 3.27 15.19
CA ILE A 136 6.68 2.23 15.67
C ILE A 136 5.82 2.78 16.80
N ASP A 137 4.51 2.63 16.68
CA ASP A 137 3.55 2.89 17.73
C ASP A 137 3.49 1.66 18.66
N LYS A 138 3.02 1.84 19.88
CA LYS A 138 2.87 0.75 20.84
C LYS A 138 1.74 -0.22 20.50
N ARG A 139 0.82 0.17 19.63
CA ARG A 139 -0.31 -0.69 19.22
C ARG A 139 0.20 -1.82 18.34
N THR A 140 -0.32 -3.01 18.60
CA THR A 140 -0.07 -4.19 17.76
C THR A 140 -1.38 -4.92 17.56
N SER A 141 -1.45 -5.71 16.50
CA SER A 141 -2.58 -6.60 16.26
C SER A 141 -2.09 -7.91 15.68
N VAL A 142 -2.97 -8.90 15.65
CA VAL A 142 -2.66 -10.24 15.18
C VAL A 142 -3.50 -10.52 13.95
N PHE A 143 -2.87 -11.10 12.94
CA PHE A 143 -3.53 -11.51 11.70
C PHE A 143 -3.37 -13.02 11.52
N HIS A 144 -4.47 -13.72 11.24
CA HIS A 144 -4.47 -15.16 10.98
C HIS A 144 -4.34 -15.39 9.47
N ALA A 145 -3.16 -15.84 9.04
CA ALA A 145 -2.88 -16.09 7.63
C ALA A 145 -3.61 -17.34 7.14
N ALA A 146 -3.79 -17.44 5.82
CA ALA A 146 -4.48 -18.55 5.19
C ALA A 146 -3.81 -19.91 5.43
N ASN A 147 -2.49 -19.92 5.65
CA ASN A 147 -1.72 -21.14 5.92
C ASN A 147 -1.73 -21.58 7.39
N GLY A 148 -2.52 -20.92 8.23
CA GLY A 148 -2.62 -21.20 9.66
C GLY A 148 -1.60 -20.50 10.53
N GLU A 149 -0.67 -19.75 9.96
CA GLU A 149 0.28 -18.94 10.72
C GLU A 149 -0.39 -17.76 11.36
N ILE A 150 0.20 -17.26 12.46
CA ILE A 150 -0.25 -16.04 13.13
C ILE A 150 0.83 -14.98 12.89
N TRP A 151 0.44 -13.87 12.26
CA TRP A 151 1.34 -12.76 11.96
C TRP A 151 1.08 -11.58 12.89
N GLN A 152 2.16 -11.04 13.45
CA GLN A 152 2.10 -9.84 14.28
C GLN A 152 2.15 -8.61 13.39
N ALA A 153 1.18 -7.72 13.51
CA ALA A 153 1.14 -6.45 12.78
C ALA A 153 1.62 -5.32 13.68
N LEU A 154 2.47 -4.47 13.14
CA LEU A 154 3.00 -3.28 13.81
C LEU A 154 2.38 -2.02 13.20
N TYR A 155 2.01 -1.07 14.05
CA TYR A 155 1.54 0.23 13.60
C TYR A 155 2.70 1.21 13.60
N MET A 156 2.84 1.94 12.51
CA MET A 156 3.86 2.98 12.37
C MET A 156 3.21 4.31 12.02
N SER A 157 3.84 5.41 12.42
CA SER A 157 3.28 6.74 12.26
C SER A 157 4.35 7.76 11.94
N LYS A 158 3.97 8.78 11.17
CA LYS A 158 4.84 9.91 10.82
C LYS A 158 4.03 11.20 10.78
N ALA A 159 4.51 12.24 11.47
CA ALA A 159 4.00 13.60 11.30
C ALA A 159 4.57 14.19 10.01
N ILE A 160 3.75 14.85 9.25
CA ILE A 160 4.16 15.41 7.95
C ILE A 160 3.86 16.92 7.84
#